data_22da3031d3c5658ee327137c08be9f76
#
_entry.id   22da3031d3c5658ee327137c08be9f76
#
_cell.length_a   1.000
_cell.length_b   1.000
_cell.length_c   1.000
_cell.angle_alpha   90.00
_cell.angle_beta   90.00
_cell.angle_gamma   90.00
#
_symmetry.space_group_name_H-M   'P 1'
#
loop_
_entity.id
_entity.type
_entity.pdbx_description
1 polymer ?
#
loop_
_entity_poly.entity_id
_entity_poly.type
_entity_poly.pdbx_seq_one_letter_code
_entity_poly.pdbx_strand_id
1 'polypeptide(L)'
;MRILGVITGEYGERHISNIRQHAPETWTIEQWRAPSQYPIVIDYPDEYVPSDLPPADLILSFPEVAAVAELIPDVVKVTGASAVIAAVDSEAWLPRGLAGQLRGWLERMDVVCVTPKPLCSLTETDFGMARRKRMPYEDPLISEFARYFGQPDLRLTIDPQSKTITGAEVTRDAVCGCARFVAEKLVGVSADDAEEKAGLQHHHYPCLASMGIDVDFGDTLMHVSGNVLRDNVGAQVKPFKTTRYIAPKT
;
A
#
# COMPACT_ATOMS: atom_id res chain seq x y z
N MET A 1 15.36 -4.96 -10.84
CA MET A 1 14.06 -5.62 -10.69
C MET A 1 13.12 -5.14 -11.80
N ARG A 2 12.47 -6.06 -12.50
CA ARG A 2 11.46 -5.76 -13.54
C ARG A 2 10.08 -5.90 -12.90
N ILE A 3 9.28 -4.86 -12.97
CA ILE A 3 7.96 -4.81 -12.35
C ILE A 3 6.91 -4.63 -13.44
N LEU A 4 5.84 -5.43 -13.40
CA LEU A 4 4.65 -5.21 -14.20
C LEU A 4 3.48 -4.83 -13.29
N GLY A 5 2.94 -3.63 -13.48
CA GLY A 5 1.69 -3.20 -12.88
C GLY A 5 0.49 -3.67 -13.70
N VAL A 6 -0.41 -4.45 -13.10
CA VAL A 6 -1.71 -4.81 -13.66
C VAL A 6 -2.76 -3.86 -13.09
N ILE A 7 -3.34 -3.02 -13.93
CA ILE A 7 -4.25 -1.94 -13.53
C ILE A 7 -5.54 -1.98 -14.34
N THR A 8 -6.61 -1.35 -13.84
CA THR A 8 -7.85 -1.16 -14.60
C THR A 8 -8.30 0.30 -14.66
N GLY A 9 -7.99 1.10 -13.64
CA GLY A 9 -8.45 2.47 -13.50
C GLY A 9 -7.48 3.39 -12.79
N GLU A 10 -8.02 4.46 -12.21
CA GLU A 10 -7.24 5.55 -11.60
C GLU A 10 -6.42 5.11 -10.38
N TYR A 11 -6.94 4.17 -9.59
CA TYR A 11 -6.24 3.62 -8.45
C TYR A 11 -4.88 3.04 -8.85
N GLY A 12 -4.88 2.13 -9.81
CA GLY A 12 -3.64 1.52 -10.31
C GLY A 12 -2.70 2.51 -10.98
N GLU A 13 -3.23 3.44 -11.80
CA GLU A 13 -2.41 4.47 -12.46
C GLU A 13 -1.65 5.34 -11.47
N ARG A 14 -2.31 5.79 -10.41
CA ARG A 14 -1.70 6.62 -9.37
C ARG A 14 -0.55 5.89 -8.67
N HIS A 15 -0.76 4.62 -8.31
CA HIS A 15 0.27 3.82 -7.67
C HIS A 15 1.48 3.62 -8.57
N ILE A 16 1.26 3.22 -9.83
CA ILE A 16 2.35 3.02 -10.79
C ILE A 16 3.07 4.33 -11.10
N SER A 17 2.36 5.46 -11.20
CA SER A 17 2.97 6.77 -11.40
C SER A 17 3.90 7.15 -10.25
N ASN A 18 3.48 6.98 -8.98
CA ASN A 18 4.32 7.25 -7.82
C ASN A 18 5.55 6.32 -7.78
N ILE A 19 5.37 5.04 -8.06
CA ILE A 19 6.48 4.08 -8.10
C ILE A 19 7.50 4.50 -9.16
N ARG A 20 7.07 4.81 -10.39
CA ARG A 20 7.97 5.27 -11.47
C ARG A 20 8.78 6.50 -11.11
N GLN A 21 8.17 7.41 -10.36
CA GLN A 21 8.81 8.66 -9.98
C GLN A 21 9.84 8.50 -8.86
N HIS A 22 9.69 7.50 -7.99
CA HIS A 22 10.46 7.41 -6.74
C HIS A 22 11.17 6.08 -6.53
N ALA A 23 11.03 5.12 -7.45
CA ALA A 23 11.74 3.85 -7.38
C ALA A 23 13.24 4.02 -7.69
N PRO A 24 14.09 3.08 -7.27
CA PRO A 24 15.48 3.01 -7.72
C PRO A 24 15.58 3.01 -9.24
N GLU A 25 16.55 3.74 -9.79
CA GLU A 25 16.80 3.83 -11.24
C GLU A 25 17.09 2.46 -11.89
N THR A 26 17.50 1.48 -11.10
CA THR A 26 17.76 0.11 -11.55
C THR A 26 16.49 -0.71 -11.79
N TRP A 27 15.32 -0.19 -11.44
CA TRP A 27 14.05 -0.87 -11.67
C TRP A 27 13.44 -0.47 -13.01
N THR A 28 12.92 -1.47 -13.73
CA THR A 28 12.10 -1.24 -14.92
C THR A 28 10.64 -1.42 -14.53
N ILE A 29 9.79 -0.45 -14.82
CA ILE A 29 8.39 -0.45 -14.39
C ILE A 29 7.50 -0.29 -15.62
N GLU A 30 6.88 -1.39 -16.00
CA GLU A 30 5.88 -1.46 -17.07
C GLU A 30 4.48 -1.56 -16.49
N GLN A 31 3.47 -1.32 -17.31
CA GLN A 31 2.08 -1.53 -16.90
C GLN A 31 1.26 -2.13 -18.03
N TRP A 32 0.34 -2.97 -17.63
CA TRP A 32 -0.73 -3.46 -18.49
C TRP A 32 -2.08 -3.02 -17.93
N ARG A 33 -2.88 -2.41 -18.80
CA ARG A 33 -4.26 -2.08 -18.48
C ARG A 33 -5.14 -3.26 -18.87
N ALA A 34 -5.56 -4.03 -17.87
CA ALA A 34 -6.52 -5.11 -18.05
C ALA A 34 -7.91 -4.55 -18.40
N PRO A 35 -8.76 -5.31 -19.09
CA PRO A 35 -10.15 -4.91 -19.32
C PRO A 35 -10.87 -4.61 -17.99
N SER A 36 -11.84 -3.71 -18.02
CA SER A 36 -12.67 -3.35 -16.86
C SER A 36 -14.02 -4.06 -16.84
N GLN A 37 -14.34 -4.83 -17.87
CA GLN A 37 -15.60 -5.58 -18.01
C GLN A 37 -15.31 -7.03 -18.39
N TYR A 38 -15.95 -7.93 -17.69
CA TYR A 38 -15.84 -9.37 -17.88
C TYR A 38 -17.22 -10.03 -17.85
N PRO A 39 -17.40 -11.22 -18.46
CA PRO A 39 -18.57 -12.05 -18.23
C PRO A 39 -18.62 -12.48 -16.75
N ILE A 40 -19.81 -12.93 -16.31
CA ILE A 40 -20.00 -13.40 -14.92
C ILE A 40 -19.09 -14.58 -14.59
N VAL A 41 -18.81 -15.43 -15.58
CA VAL A 41 -17.87 -16.56 -15.49
C VAL A 41 -16.82 -16.38 -16.58
N ILE A 42 -15.56 -16.44 -16.21
CA ILE A 42 -14.43 -16.42 -17.14
C ILE A 42 -13.99 -17.87 -17.35
N ASP A 43 -14.46 -18.50 -18.43
CA ASP A 43 -14.12 -19.90 -18.75
C ASP A 43 -12.66 -20.04 -19.22
N TYR A 44 -12.14 -19.04 -19.90
CA TYR A 44 -10.80 -19.03 -20.49
C TYR A 44 -10.08 -17.72 -20.12
N PRO A 45 -9.48 -17.62 -18.91
CA PRO A 45 -8.78 -16.38 -18.48
C PRO A 45 -7.63 -15.98 -19.37
N ASP A 46 -6.93 -16.94 -19.98
CA ASP A 46 -5.82 -16.75 -20.91
C ASP A 46 -6.20 -15.95 -22.17
N GLU A 47 -7.45 -15.99 -22.61
CA GLU A 47 -7.93 -15.20 -23.77
C GLU A 47 -7.93 -13.69 -23.49
N TYR A 48 -7.92 -13.28 -22.20
CA TYR A 48 -7.89 -11.88 -21.79
C TYR A 48 -6.50 -11.36 -21.52
N VAL A 49 -5.49 -12.22 -21.52
CA VAL A 49 -4.09 -11.85 -21.21
C VAL A 49 -3.28 -11.79 -22.50
N PRO A 50 -2.70 -10.63 -22.86
CA PRO A 50 -1.83 -10.52 -24.03
C PRO A 50 -0.63 -11.47 -23.93
N SER A 51 -0.33 -12.17 -25.01
CA SER A 51 0.80 -13.10 -25.06
C SER A 51 2.17 -12.40 -25.17
N ASP A 52 2.18 -11.09 -25.43
CA ASP A 52 3.35 -10.23 -25.61
C ASP A 52 3.64 -9.32 -24.41
N LEU A 53 3.10 -9.64 -23.23
CA LEU A 53 3.45 -8.91 -22.00
C LEU A 53 4.97 -8.99 -21.74
N PRO A 54 5.58 -7.89 -21.28
CA PRO A 54 7.01 -7.88 -21.00
C PRO A 54 7.38 -8.84 -19.87
N PRO A 55 8.58 -9.47 -19.91
CA PRO A 55 9.07 -10.26 -18.80
C PRO A 55 9.13 -9.44 -17.50
N ALA A 56 8.66 -10.00 -16.39
CA ALA A 56 8.67 -9.37 -15.08
C ALA A 56 9.22 -10.31 -14.01
N ASP A 57 9.79 -9.73 -12.95
CA ASP A 57 10.21 -10.45 -11.76
C ASP A 57 9.10 -10.38 -10.68
N LEU A 58 8.42 -9.21 -10.59
CA LEU A 58 7.36 -8.91 -9.64
C LEU A 58 6.13 -8.35 -10.36
N ILE A 59 4.95 -8.86 -10.04
CA ILE A 59 3.67 -8.30 -10.46
C ILE A 59 3.07 -7.49 -9.31
N LEU A 60 2.63 -6.26 -9.63
CA LEU A 60 1.81 -5.42 -8.76
C LEU A 60 0.37 -5.43 -9.30
N SER A 61 -0.54 -6.12 -8.62
CA SER A 61 -1.94 -6.22 -9.01
C SER A 61 -2.76 -5.14 -8.30
N PHE A 62 -3.17 -4.12 -9.05
CA PHE A 62 -3.95 -2.96 -8.59
C PHE A 62 -5.26 -2.79 -9.37
N PRO A 63 -6.07 -3.83 -9.55
CA PRO A 63 -7.32 -3.72 -10.26
C PRO A 63 -8.41 -3.09 -9.38
N GLU A 64 -9.37 -2.45 -10.05
CA GLU A 64 -10.63 -1.98 -9.45
C GLU A 64 -11.79 -2.93 -9.80
N VAL A 65 -11.47 -4.12 -10.32
CA VAL A 65 -12.42 -5.15 -10.75
C VAL A 65 -11.94 -6.51 -10.25
N ALA A 66 -12.80 -7.20 -9.50
CA ALA A 66 -12.44 -8.46 -8.85
C ALA A 66 -12.04 -9.58 -9.83
N ALA A 67 -12.67 -9.62 -11.00
CA ALA A 67 -12.40 -10.62 -12.03
C ALA A 67 -10.93 -10.65 -12.51
N VAL A 68 -10.20 -9.53 -12.41
CA VAL A 68 -8.77 -9.47 -12.79
C VAL A 68 -7.91 -10.41 -11.94
N ALA A 69 -8.31 -10.72 -10.71
CA ALA A 69 -7.58 -11.67 -9.88
C ALA A 69 -7.50 -13.07 -10.52
N GLU A 70 -8.50 -13.44 -11.32
CA GLU A 70 -8.52 -14.72 -12.05
C GLU A 70 -7.53 -14.76 -13.21
N LEU A 71 -7.11 -13.61 -13.73
CA LEU A 71 -6.13 -13.49 -14.81
C LEU A 71 -4.68 -13.54 -14.31
N ILE A 72 -4.43 -13.23 -13.05
CA ILE A 72 -3.06 -13.10 -12.51
C ILE A 72 -2.22 -14.38 -12.70
N PRO A 73 -2.75 -15.61 -12.54
CA PRO A 73 -1.99 -16.82 -12.85
C PRO A 73 -1.49 -16.89 -14.30
N ASP A 74 -2.29 -16.43 -15.26
CA ASP A 74 -1.91 -16.42 -16.68
C ASP A 74 -0.94 -15.27 -17.00
N VAL A 75 -1.10 -14.11 -16.36
CA VAL A 75 -0.11 -13.03 -16.40
C VAL A 75 1.25 -13.54 -15.88
N VAL A 76 1.27 -14.29 -14.78
CA VAL A 76 2.50 -14.93 -14.25
C VAL A 76 3.12 -15.88 -15.27
N LYS A 77 2.33 -16.74 -15.93
CA LYS A 77 2.85 -17.66 -16.96
C LYS A 77 3.50 -16.92 -18.13
N VAL A 78 2.86 -15.84 -18.60
CA VAL A 78 3.36 -15.07 -19.75
C VAL A 78 4.62 -14.29 -19.40
N THR A 79 4.65 -13.66 -18.22
CA THR A 79 5.75 -12.77 -17.81
C THR A 79 6.92 -13.49 -17.16
N GLY A 80 6.69 -14.70 -16.63
CA GLY A 80 7.69 -15.46 -15.86
C GLY A 80 7.93 -14.88 -14.46
N ALA A 81 7.01 -14.08 -13.91
CA ALA A 81 7.15 -13.49 -12.58
C ALA A 81 7.13 -14.57 -11.49
N SER A 82 7.95 -14.37 -10.45
CA SER A 82 8.04 -15.28 -9.29
C SER A 82 7.39 -14.72 -8.03
N ALA A 83 6.94 -13.46 -8.06
CA ALA A 83 6.30 -12.82 -6.91
C ALA A 83 5.14 -11.92 -7.34
N VAL A 84 4.12 -11.81 -6.47
CA VAL A 84 2.91 -10.99 -6.70
C VAL A 84 2.55 -10.23 -5.43
N ILE A 85 2.30 -8.93 -5.55
CA ILE A 85 1.64 -8.11 -4.54
C ILE A 85 0.25 -7.77 -5.08
N ALA A 86 -0.81 -8.30 -4.46
CA ALA A 86 -2.19 -8.00 -4.82
C ALA A 86 -2.83 -7.13 -3.74
N ALA A 87 -3.04 -5.86 -4.04
CA ALA A 87 -3.56 -4.88 -3.10
C ALA A 87 -5.01 -5.14 -2.71
N VAL A 88 -5.34 -4.97 -1.42
CA VAL A 88 -6.71 -5.05 -0.91
C VAL A 88 -7.09 -3.73 -0.24
N ASP A 89 -7.30 -2.69 -1.06
CA ASP A 89 -7.76 -1.38 -0.59
C ASP A 89 -9.28 -1.20 -0.74
N SER A 90 -9.94 -2.22 -1.29
CA SER A 90 -11.39 -2.36 -1.32
C SER A 90 -11.77 -3.84 -1.37
N GLU A 91 -12.68 -4.24 -0.49
CA GLU A 91 -13.23 -5.60 -0.48
C GLU A 91 -14.00 -5.92 -1.78
N ALA A 92 -14.54 -4.90 -2.45
CA ALA A 92 -15.21 -5.06 -3.74
C ALA A 92 -14.22 -5.37 -4.88
N TRP A 93 -12.97 -4.93 -4.77
CA TRP A 93 -11.95 -5.13 -5.79
C TRP A 93 -11.20 -6.46 -5.64
N LEU A 94 -10.99 -6.89 -4.41
CA LEU A 94 -10.42 -8.19 -4.11
C LEU A 94 -11.06 -8.75 -2.84
N PRO A 95 -12.22 -9.44 -2.97
CA PRO A 95 -12.90 -10.08 -1.86
C PRO A 95 -12.01 -11.07 -1.13
N ARG A 96 -12.18 -11.18 0.20
CA ARG A 96 -11.37 -12.05 1.05
C ARG A 96 -11.27 -13.49 0.55
N GLY A 97 -12.38 -14.06 0.08
CA GLY A 97 -12.41 -15.42 -0.47
C GLY A 97 -11.54 -15.54 -1.72
N LEU A 98 -11.66 -14.57 -2.64
CA LEU A 98 -10.89 -14.53 -3.89
C LEU A 98 -9.40 -14.27 -3.62
N ALA A 99 -9.07 -13.41 -2.66
CA ALA A 99 -7.69 -13.19 -2.23
C ALA A 99 -7.04 -14.49 -1.71
N GLY A 100 -7.82 -15.31 -0.97
CA GLY A 100 -7.37 -16.63 -0.53
C GLY A 100 -7.18 -17.61 -1.68
N GLN A 101 -8.10 -17.62 -2.64
CA GLN A 101 -7.99 -18.45 -3.84
C GLN A 101 -6.78 -18.05 -4.70
N LEU A 102 -6.57 -16.76 -4.92
CA LEU A 102 -5.43 -16.23 -5.68
C LEU A 102 -4.10 -16.71 -5.08
N ARG A 103 -3.93 -16.56 -3.75
CA ARG A 103 -2.72 -17.09 -3.08
C ARG A 103 -2.54 -18.58 -3.31
N GLY A 104 -3.62 -19.37 -3.16
CA GLY A 104 -3.56 -20.82 -3.36
C GLY A 104 -3.31 -21.23 -4.83
N TRP A 105 -3.74 -20.44 -5.82
CA TRP A 105 -3.42 -20.68 -7.23
C TRP A 105 -1.93 -20.43 -7.49
N LEU A 106 -1.39 -19.32 -6.99
CA LEU A 106 0.00 -18.93 -7.21
C LEU A 106 0.97 -19.81 -6.41
N GLU A 107 0.62 -20.22 -5.20
CA GLU A 107 1.40 -21.19 -4.42
C GLU A 107 1.61 -22.51 -5.18
N ARG A 108 0.60 -23.01 -5.90
CA ARG A 108 0.73 -24.22 -6.75
C ARG A 108 1.62 -24.01 -7.98
N MET A 109 1.99 -22.77 -8.27
CA MET A 109 2.91 -22.38 -9.34
C MET A 109 4.30 -22.00 -8.80
N ASP A 110 4.57 -22.24 -7.51
CA ASP A 110 5.78 -21.82 -6.80
C ASP A 110 6.00 -20.29 -6.84
N VAL A 111 4.90 -19.50 -6.85
CA VAL A 111 4.91 -18.03 -6.86
C VAL A 111 4.41 -17.49 -5.53
N VAL A 112 5.23 -16.66 -4.90
CA VAL A 112 4.85 -16.02 -3.63
C VAL A 112 3.83 -14.90 -3.90
N CYS A 113 2.70 -14.94 -3.20
CA CYS A 113 1.66 -13.93 -3.31
C CYS A 113 1.30 -13.35 -1.95
N VAL A 114 1.44 -12.03 -1.80
CA VAL A 114 0.97 -11.30 -0.63
C VAL A 114 -0.26 -10.44 -0.98
N THR A 115 -1.20 -10.37 -0.03
CA THR A 115 -2.46 -9.63 -0.20
C THR A 115 -2.64 -8.63 0.93
N PRO A 116 -1.82 -7.55 0.99
CA PRO A 116 -1.87 -6.58 2.07
C PRO A 116 -3.21 -5.82 2.09
N LYS A 117 -3.81 -5.73 3.28
CA LYS A 117 -5.07 -5.03 3.55
C LYS A 117 -4.94 -4.13 4.78
N PRO A 118 -4.95 -2.80 4.62
CA PRO A 118 -4.78 -2.08 3.35
C PRO A 118 -3.41 -2.30 2.74
N LEU A 119 -3.18 -1.84 1.49
CA LEU A 119 -1.88 -1.96 0.81
C LEU A 119 -0.74 -1.36 1.65
N CYS A 120 -0.99 -0.23 2.31
CA CYS A 120 -0.04 0.43 3.22
C CYS A 120 0.16 -0.31 4.57
N SER A 121 -0.20 -1.60 4.67
CA SER A 121 0.21 -2.49 5.75
C SER A 121 1.41 -3.36 5.41
N LEU A 122 1.91 -3.30 4.16
CA LEU A 122 3.05 -4.09 3.70
C LEU A 122 4.34 -3.59 4.33
N THR A 123 5.11 -4.50 4.94
CA THR A 123 6.47 -4.28 5.40
C THR A 123 7.45 -5.22 4.69
N GLU A 124 8.73 -5.17 5.00
CA GLU A 124 9.74 -6.05 4.39
C GLU A 124 9.60 -7.53 4.77
N THR A 125 8.84 -7.84 5.82
CA THR A 125 8.76 -9.19 6.40
C THR A 125 7.34 -9.71 6.60
N ASP A 126 6.35 -8.81 6.60
CA ASP A 126 4.97 -9.16 6.87
C ASP A 126 4.00 -8.15 6.23
N PHE A 127 2.71 -8.47 6.28
CA PHE A 127 1.63 -7.57 5.91
C PHE A 127 0.41 -7.78 6.83
N GLY A 128 -0.47 -6.78 6.86
CA GLY A 128 -1.67 -6.76 7.70
C GLY A 128 -1.47 -5.92 8.97
N MET A 129 -2.59 -5.62 9.67
CA MET A 129 -2.62 -4.72 10.80
C MET A 129 -2.65 -5.45 12.14
N ALA A 130 -2.02 -4.89 13.17
CA ALA A 130 -1.77 -5.51 14.48
C ALA A 130 -3.02 -6.01 15.24
N ARG A 131 -4.21 -5.48 14.97
CA ARG A 131 -5.45 -5.98 15.57
C ARG A 131 -5.97 -7.26 14.93
N ARG A 132 -5.44 -7.62 13.76
CA ARG A 132 -5.67 -8.87 13.06
C ARG A 132 -4.34 -9.42 12.61
N LYS A 133 -4.22 -10.71 12.57
CA LYS A 133 -2.99 -11.46 12.36
C LYS A 133 -2.13 -10.84 11.27
N ARG A 134 -0.96 -10.29 11.62
CA ARG A 134 0.10 -10.05 10.66
C ARG A 134 0.49 -11.37 10.03
N MET A 135 0.64 -11.39 8.73
CA MET A 135 1.01 -12.57 7.96
C MET A 135 2.47 -12.41 7.51
N PRO A 136 3.38 -13.21 8.05
CA PRO A 136 4.76 -13.17 7.58
C PRO A 136 4.85 -13.76 6.17
N TYR A 137 5.86 -13.32 5.43
CA TYR A 137 6.26 -13.89 4.15
C TYR A 137 7.78 -13.89 4.03
N GLU A 138 8.31 -14.74 3.14
CA GLU A 138 9.73 -14.80 2.83
C GLU A 138 9.89 -14.75 1.31
N ASP A 139 10.15 -13.57 0.77
CA ASP A 139 10.42 -13.35 -0.64
C ASP A 139 11.32 -12.13 -0.84
N PRO A 140 12.47 -12.27 -1.51
CA PRO A 140 13.43 -11.18 -1.66
C PRO A 140 12.92 -10.03 -2.56
N LEU A 141 12.08 -10.30 -3.56
CA LEU A 141 11.57 -9.28 -4.46
C LEU A 141 10.51 -8.42 -3.78
N ILE A 142 9.59 -9.06 -3.04
CA ILE A 142 8.58 -8.35 -2.25
C ILE A 142 9.26 -7.56 -1.12
N SER A 143 10.26 -8.14 -0.43
CA SER A 143 11.02 -7.44 0.61
C SER A 143 11.78 -6.25 0.05
N GLU A 144 12.41 -6.38 -1.13
CA GLU A 144 13.10 -5.27 -1.80
C GLU A 144 12.11 -4.16 -2.17
N PHE A 145 10.94 -4.49 -2.74
CA PHE A 145 9.88 -3.52 -3.01
C PHE A 145 9.44 -2.80 -1.73
N ALA A 146 9.19 -3.57 -0.66
CA ALA A 146 8.69 -3.06 0.60
C ALA A 146 9.69 -2.19 1.39
N ARG A 147 10.97 -2.15 1.02
CA ARG A 147 11.93 -1.15 1.56
C ARG A 147 11.58 0.27 1.14
N TYR A 148 11.03 0.43 -0.05
CA TYR A 148 10.74 1.74 -0.64
C TYR A 148 9.26 2.11 -0.55
N PHE A 149 8.36 1.10 -0.68
CA PHE A 149 6.92 1.30 -0.81
C PHE A 149 6.12 0.31 0.04
N GLY A 150 5.20 0.82 0.85
CA GLY A 150 4.35 -0.03 1.70
C GLY A 150 3.83 0.71 2.91
N GLN A 151 4.09 0.16 4.10
CA GLN A 151 3.74 0.83 5.35
C GLN A 151 4.57 2.11 5.47
N PRO A 152 3.93 3.31 5.42
CA PRO A 152 4.66 4.56 5.44
C PRO A 152 5.50 4.70 6.71
N ASP A 153 6.73 5.16 6.52
CA ASP A 153 7.68 5.44 7.59
C ASP A 153 8.37 6.78 7.33
N LEU A 154 8.25 7.69 8.29
CA LEU A 154 8.86 9.00 8.28
C LEU A 154 9.94 9.06 9.36
N ARG A 155 11.02 9.82 9.09
CA ARG A 155 11.99 10.22 10.10
C ARG A 155 11.87 11.73 10.31
N LEU A 156 11.45 12.14 11.50
CA LEU A 156 11.25 13.54 11.84
C LEU A 156 12.49 14.12 12.53
N THR A 157 12.86 15.32 12.15
CA THR A 157 13.81 16.15 12.88
C THR A 157 13.03 17.20 13.65
N ILE A 158 13.17 17.24 14.97
CA ILE A 158 12.42 18.14 15.85
C ILE A 158 13.41 19.00 16.63
N ASP A 159 13.25 20.32 16.55
CA ASP A 159 14.01 21.24 17.39
C ASP A 159 13.56 21.11 18.85
N PRO A 160 14.45 20.73 19.79
CA PRO A 160 14.10 20.50 21.18
C PRO A 160 13.71 21.79 21.93
N GLN A 161 14.09 22.97 21.46
CA GLN A 161 13.77 24.25 22.12
C GLN A 161 12.39 24.75 21.70
N SER A 162 12.16 24.88 20.40
CA SER A 162 10.88 25.33 19.86
C SER A 162 9.82 24.22 19.79
N LYS A 163 10.23 22.95 19.94
CA LYS A 163 9.38 21.76 19.76
C LYS A 163 8.69 21.72 18.40
N THR A 164 9.34 22.24 17.38
CA THR A 164 8.82 22.34 16.02
C THR A 164 9.54 21.36 15.12
N ILE A 165 8.82 20.73 14.20
CA ILE A 165 9.39 19.84 13.19
C ILE A 165 10.15 20.69 12.18
N THR A 166 11.46 20.47 12.08
CA THR A 166 12.36 21.19 11.15
C THR A 166 12.68 20.37 9.90
N GLY A 167 12.39 19.09 9.91
CA GLY A 167 12.56 18.19 8.76
C GLY A 167 11.71 16.95 8.88
N ALA A 168 11.28 16.41 7.74
CA ALA A 168 10.55 15.16 7.64
C ALA A 168 11.07 14.39 6.40
N GLU A 169 11.86 13.37 6.64
CA GLU A 169 12.39 12.47 5.62
C GLU A 169 11.45 11.28 5.46
N VAL A 170 11.15 10.90 4.22
CA VAL A 170 10.39 9.69 3.92
C VAL A 170 11.36 8.54 3.75
N THR A 171 11.41 7.63 4.72
CA THR A 171 12.26 6.43 4.68
C THR A 171 11.59 5.28 3.92
N ARG A 172 10.24 5.21 4.01
CA ARG A 172 9.39 4.35 3.19
C ARG A 172 8.11 5.10 2.82
N ASP A 173 7.81 5.15 1.53
CA ASP A 173 6.58 5.82 1.08
C ASP A 173 5.38 4.87 1.12
N ALA A 174 4.18 5.45 1.29
CA ALA A 174 2.97 4.75 0.86
C ALA A 174 3.03 4.54 -0.65
N VAL A 175 2.56 3.39 -1.14
CA VAL A 175 2.64 3.07 -2.59
C VAL A 175 1.99 4.14 -3.46
N CYS A 176 0.97 4.83 -2.94
CA CYS A 176 0.27 5.93 -3.61
C CYS A 176 0.98 7.30 -3.55
N GLY A 177 2.05 7.47 -2.74
CA GLY A 177 2.75 8.75 -2.56
C GLY A 177 2.26 9.60 -1.38
N CYS A 178 1.31 9.12 -0.60
CA CYS A 178 0.69 9.89 0.49
C CYS A 178 1.69 10.32 1.58
N ALA A 179 2.69 9.49 1.89
CA ALA A 179 3.65 9.82 2.94
C ALA A 179 4.50 11.05 2.58
N ARG A 180 4.89 11.20 1.33
CA ARG A 180 5.62 12.39 0.83
C ARG A 180 4.77 13.64 0.96
N PHE A 181 3.52 13.57 0.53
CA PHE A 181 2.59 14.70 0.67
C PHE A 181 2.43 15.14 2.14
N VAL A 182 2.28 14.18 3.06
CA VAL A 182 2.13 14.49 4.49
C VAL A 182 3.44 15.01 5.07
N ALA A 183 4.59 14.43 4.74
CA ALA A 183 5.91 14.87 5.21
C ALA A 183 6.17 16.37 4.92
N GLU A 184 5.86 16.82 3.69
CA GLU A 184 5.98 18.23 3.30
C GLU A 184 5.11 19.16 4.17
N LYS A 185 3.93 18.71 4.58
CA LYS A 185 2.98 19.50 5.37
C LYS A 185 3.27 19.47 6.88
N LEU A 186 4.20 18.63 7.32
CA LEU A 186 4.59 18.54 8.73
C LEU A 186 5.74 19.50 9.09
N VAL A 187 6.55 19.94 8.13
CA VAL A 187 7.63 20.91 8.39
C VAL A 187 7.02 22.23 8.88
N GLY A 188 7.52 22.74 10.01
CA GLY A 188 7.02 23.93 10.68
C GLY A 188 5.88 23.68 11.66
N VAL A 189 5.38 22.44 11.78
CA VAL A 189 4.29 22.07 12.70
C VAL A 189 4.87 21.77 14.10
N SER A 190 4.15 22.17 15.14
CA SER A 190 4.54 21.88 16.53
C SER A 190 4.40 20.39 16.85
N ALA A 191 5.22 19.86 17.75
CA ALA A 191 5.11 18.47 18.22
C ALA A 191 3.74 18.18 18.85
N ASP A 192 3.09 19.20 19.45
CA ASP A 192 1.77 19.05 20.06
C ASP A 192 0.68 18.78 19.02
N ASP A 193 0.78 19.36 17.82
CA ASP A 193 -0.25 19.31 16.78
C ASP A 193 0.07 18.29 15.67
N ALA A 194 1.32 17.82 15.58
CA ALA A 194 1.83 17.06 14.44
C ALA A 194 1.10 15.73 14.20
N GLU A 195 0.72 15.02 15.27
CA GLU A 195 0.00 13.75 15.15
C GLU A 195 -1.39 13.94 14.53
N GLU A 196 -2.15 14.93 15.04
CA GLU A 196 -3.47 15.28 14.48
C GLU A 196 -3.33 15.81 13.05
N LYS A 197 -2.32 16.65 12.81
CA LYS A 197 -2.03 17.21 11.48
C LYS A 197 -1.70 16.13 10.48
N ALA A 198 -0.93 15.10 10.84
CA ALA A 198 -0.62 13.97 9.96
C ALA A 198 -1.88 13.23 9.51
N GLY A 199 -2.78 12.91 10.45
CA GLY A 199 -4.07 12.29 10.14
C GLY A 199 -4.93 13.17 9.23
N LEU A 200 -5.03 14.47 9.54
CA LEU A 200 -5.81 15.43 8.74
C LEU A 200 -5.25 15.56 7.31
N GLN A 201 -3.94 15.65 7.15
CA GLN A 201 -3.32 15.75 5.82
C GLN A 201 -3.50 14.46 5.01
N HIS A 202 -3.50 13.29 5.65
CA HIS A 202 -3.85 12.05 4.96
C HIS A 202 -5.27 12.13 4.35
N HIS A 203 -6.24 12.69 5.04
CA HIS A 203 -7.59 12.89 4.52
C HIS A 203 -7.67 13.90 3.35
N HIS A 204 -6.73 14.84 3.28
CA HIS A 204 -6.64 15.78 2.16
C HIS A 204 -5.92 15.19 0.94
N TYR A 205 -5.20 14.09 1.12
CA TYR A 205 -4.60 13.36 0.01
C TYR A 205 -5.67 12.48 -0.66
N PRO A 206 -5.73 12.42 -1.98
CA PRO A 206 -6.72 11.59 -2.66
C PRO A 206 -6.32 10.10 -2.58
N CYS A 207 -6.34 9.56 -1.37
CA CYS A 207 -6.25 8.12 -1.12
C CYS A 207 -7.51 7.44 -1.67
N LEU A 208 -7.34 6.45 -2.54
CA LEU A 208 -8.45 5.73 -3.19
C LEU A 208 -8.83 4.43 -2.46
N ALA A 209 -8.30 4.21 -1.25
CA ALA A 209 -8.77 3.13 -0.39
C ALA A 209 -10.24 3.35 -0.02
N SER A 210 -10.97 2.25 0.15
CA SER A 210 -12.43 2.26 0.36
C SER A 210 -12.85 3.12 1.56
N MET A 211 -13.90 3.93 1.34
CA MET A 211 -14.63 4.68 2.36
C MET A 211 -15.81 3.87 2.96
N GLY A 212 -16.10 2.69 2.44
CA GLY A 212 -17.05 1.77 3.04
C GLY A 212 -16.50 1.15 4.31
N ILE A 213 -17.39 0.85 5.28
CA ILE A 213 -17.00 0.14 6.50
C ILE A 213 -16.50 -1.25 6.14
N ASP A 214 -15.25 -1.51 6.48
CA ASP A 214 -14.65 -2.83 6.31
C ASP A 214 -14.97 -3.72 7.53
N VAL A 215 -15.44 -4.94 7.24
CA VAL A 215 -15.88 -5.89 8.28
C VAL A 215 -14.74 -6.37 9.18
N ASP A 216 -13.50 -6.31 8.68
CA ASP A 216 -12.33 -6.74 9.44
C ASP A 216 -11.88 -5.69 10.46
N PHE A 217 -12.11 -4.43 10.16
CA PHE A 217 -11.64 -3.31 10.99
C PHE A 217 -12.76 -2.61 11.75
N GLY A 218 -14.02 -2.72 11.31
CA GLY A 218 -15.14 -1.92 11.84
C GLY A 218 -14.97 -0.43 11.53
N ASP A 219 -14.14 -0.09 10.56
CA ASP A 219 -13.81 1.25 10.12
C ASP A 219 -13.52 1.21 8.60
N THR A 220 -13.33 2.35 7.97
CA THR A 220 -12.97 2.42 6.55
C THR A 220 -11.48 2.11 6.35
N LEU A 221 -11.11 1.48 5.23
CA LEU A 221 -9.70 1.24 4.92
C LEU A 221 -8.91 2.54 4.76
N MET A 222 -9.55 3.61 4.32
CA MET A 222 -8.95 4.94 4.27
C MET A 222 -8.58 5.46 5.66
N HIS A 223 -9.47 5.34 6.67
CA HIS A 223 -9.15 5.73 8.05
C HIS A 223 -8.05 4.85 8.66
N VAL A 224 -8.12 3.55 8.43
CA VAL A 224 -7.08 2.60 8.87
C VAL A 224 -5.71 3.01 8.32
N SER A 225 -5.64 3.35 7.03
CA SER A 225 -4.42 3.85 6.39
C SER A 225 -3.91 5.15 6.99
N GLY A 226 -4.81 6.10 7.26
CA GLY A 226 -4.48 7.36 7.91
C GLY A 226 -3.94 7.19 9.33
N ASN A 227 -4.49 6.22 10.08
CA ASN A 227 -4.01 5.90 11.42
C ASN A 227 -2.57 5.34 11.41
N VAL A 228 -2.18 4.56 10.38
CA VAL A 228 -0.79 4.08 10.25
C VAL A 228 0.19 5.25 10.24
N LEU A 229 -0.07 6.24 9.40
CA LEU A 229 0.81 7.42 9.27
C LEU A 229 0.76 8.31 10.52
N ARG A 230 -0.43 8.55 11.06
CA ARG A 230 -0.62 9.29 12.31
C ARG A 230 0.17 8.66 13.46
N ASP A 231 0.10 7.36 13.62
CA ASP A 231 0.76 6.64 14.71
C ASP A 231 2.29 6.65 14.54
N ASN A 232 2.80 6.59 13.30
CA ASN A 232 4.23 6.74 13.01
C ASN A 232 4.74 8.13 13.44
N VAL A 233 4.02 9.19 13.10
CA VAL A 233 4.34 10.56 13.53
C VAL A 233 4.19 10.71 15.04
N GLY A 234 3.08 10.23 15.60
CA GLY A 234 2.76 10.32 17.04
C GLY A 234 3.85 9.70 17.92
N ALA A 235 4.38 8.54 17.53
CA ALA A 235 5.47 7.87 18.26
C ALA A 235 6.72 8.76 18.36
N GLN A 236 7.07 9.47 17.30
CA GLN A 236 8.27 10.31 17.23
C GLN A 236 8.12 11.65 17.95
N VAL A 237 6.94 12.28 17.88
CA VAL A 237 6.70 13.56 18.55
C VAL A 237 6.39 13.45 20.04
N LYS A 238 6.00 12.26 20.51
CA LYS A 238 5.60 12.00 21.89
C LYS A 238 6.58 12.54 22.95
N PRO A 239 7.91 12.39 22.82
CA PRO A 239 8.87 12.92 23.81
C PRO A 239 8.90 14.45 23.88
N PHE A 240 8.43 15.13 22.85
CA PHE A 240 8.46 16.61 22.74
C PHE A 240 7.13 17.27 23.09
N LYS A 241 6.04 16.49 23.22
CA LYS A 241 4.71 17.01 23.55
C LYS A 241 4.70 17.72 24.90
N THR A 242 3.94 18.83 24.97
CA THR A 242 3.75 19.57 26.21
C THR A 242 2.82 18.78 27.13
N THR A 243 3.26 18.47 28.35
CA THR A 243 2.44 17.81 29.36
C THR A 243 1.36 18.78 29.83
N ARG A 244 0.11 18.57 29.42
CA ARG A 244 -1.04 19.33 29.94
C ARG A 244 -1.59 18.58 31.17
N TYR A 245 -1.39 19.12 32.37
CA TYR A 245 -2.08 18.65 33.56
C TYR A 245 -3.54 19.13 33.49
N ILE A 246 -4.47 18.22 33.31
CA ILE A 246 -5.89 18.50 33.52
C ILE A 246 -6.08 18.50 35.03
N ALA A 247 -6.19 19.69 35.64
CA ALA A 247 -6.57 19.79 37.03
C ALA A 247 -7.95 19.15 37.22
N PRO A 248 -8.17 18.32 38.27
CA PRO A 248 -9.50 17.81 38.56
C PRO A 248 -10.43 19.00 38.76
N LYS A 249 -11.60 18.97 38.11
CA LYS A 249 -12.66 19.95 38.41
C LYS A 249 -13.05 19.75 39.86
N THR A 250 -12.77 20.75 40.71
CA THR A 250 -13.26 20.86 42.09
C THR A 250 -14.76 21.08 42.08
#